data_75c49523a0095d232c3d1ba4832ff461
#
_entry.id   75c49523a0095d232c3d1ba4832ff461
#
_cell.length_a   1.000
_cell.length_b   1.000
_cell.length_c   1.000
_cell.angle_alpha   90.00
_cell.angle_beta   90.00
_cell.angle_gamma   90.00
#
_symmetry.space_group_name_H-M   'P 1'
#
loop_
_entity.id
_entity.type
_entity.pdbx_description
1 polymer ?
#
loop_
_entity_poly.entity_id
_entity_poly.type
_entity_poly.pdbx_seq_one_letter_code
_entity_poly.pdbx_strand_id
1 'polypeptide(L)'
;RITKDGGVAVWVVGDATIKGSETGTSFRQALYFMDCGFNLHDTMIYNKTGLPMNHNRYEQEFEYMFVLSKGKPKTFNPIRIPCLYPEKETARQNSKYSETNEIMRKARSGKQRKPVGKDKIKGNIWKYATGKNHSTKDDIAFNHPAIFPEQLASDQIISWSNPGDVVFDPFMGSGT
;
A
#
# COMPACT_ATOMS: atom_id res chain seq x y z
N ARG A 1 3.04 -23.85 8.00
CA ARG A 1 3.71 -22.53 7.84
C ARG A 1 4.01 -22.31 6.37
N ILE A 2 3.24 -21.44 5.71
CA ILE A 2 3.37 -21.18 4.27
C ILE A 2 4.47 -20.13 4.01
N THR A 3 4.48 -19.03 4.78
CA THR A 3 5.45 -17.95 4.59
C THR A 3 6.81 -18.30 5.22
N LYS A 4 7.87 -18.26 4.41
CA LYS A 4 9.26 -18.47 4.83
C LYS A 4 9.83 -17.20 5.47
N ASP A 5 10.94 -17.31 6.19
CA ASP A 5 11.66 -16.16 6.73
C ASP A 5 12.13 -15.23 5.59
N GLY A 6 11.85 -13.95 5.74
CA GLY A 6 12.03 -12.93 4.70
C GLY A 6 10.93 -12.88 3.65
N GLY A 7 9.94 -13.76 3.72
CA GLY A 7 8.75 -13.69 2.88
C GLY A 7 7.81 -12.58 3.31
N VAL A 8 7.00 -12.11 2.37
CA VAL A 8 6.04 -11.03 2.56
C VAL A 8 4.63 -11.55 2.23
N ALA A 9 3.65 -11.14 3.01
CA ALA A 9 2.24 -11.30 2.72
C ALA A 9 1.61 -9.92 2.60
N VAL A 10 0.87 -9.69 1.54
CA VAL A 10 0.08 -8.46 1.35
C VAL A 10 -1.38 -8.81 1.59
N TRP A 11 -2.00 -8.14 2.54
CA TRP A 11 -3.36 -8.39 2.95
C TRP A 11 -4.24 -7.18 2.64
N VAL A 12 -5.07 -7.29 1.60
CA VAL A 12 -6.01 -6.24 1.19
C VAL A 12 -7.36 -6.53 1.82
N VAL A 13 -7.88 -5.58 2.57
CA VAL A 13 -9.12 -5.76 3.33
C VAL A 13 -9.86 -4.45 3.56
N GLY A 14 -11.17 -4.50 3.42
CA GLY A 14 -12.10 -3.45 3.83
C GLY A 14 -12.96 -3.89 5.01
N ASP A 15 -13.52 -2.92 5.73
CA ASP A 15 -14.48 -3.18 6.79
C ASP A 15 -15.92 -3.12 6.27
N ALA A 16 -16.75 -4.03 6.78
CA ALA A 16 -18.19 -3.93 6.57
C ALA A 16 -18.81 -2.98 7.58
N THR A 17 -19.92 -2.34 7.20
CA THR A 17 -20.75 -1.57 8.13
C THR A 17 -21.98 -2.39 8.53
N ILE A 18 -22.13 -2.68 9.81
CA ILE A 18 -23.24 -3.44 10.35
C ILE A 18 -23.93 -2.60 11.43
N LYS A 19 -25.25 -2.39 11.28
CA LYS A 19 -26.07 -1.60 12.21
C LYS A 19 -25.47 -0.22 12.51
N GLY A 20 -24.93 0.45 11.49
CA GLY A 20 -24.36 1.78 11.63
C GLY A 20 -22.95 1.83 12.22
N SER A 21 -22.30 0.72 12.46
CA SER A 21 -20.91 0.64 12.95
C SER A 21 -20.03 -0.13 11.98
N GLU A 22 -18.81 0.35 11.73
CA GLU A 22 -17.79 -0.45 11.08
C GLU A 22 -17.37 -1.60 11.98
N THR A 23 -17.06 -2.74 11.36
CA THR A 23 -16.71 -3.97 12.10
C THR A 23 -15.33 -3.90 12.76
N GLY A 24 -14.43 -3.08 12.24
CA GLY A 24 -13.02 -3.04 12.65
C GLY A 24 -12.28 -4.35 12.40
N THR A 25 -12.78 -5.14 11.43
CA THR A 25 -12.23 -6.46 11.11
C THR A 25 -10.84 -6.33 10.53
N SER A 26 -10.59 -5.30 9.72
CA SER A 26 -9.29 -5.00 9.13
C SER A 26 -8.19 -4.88 10.18
N PHE A 27 -8.44 -4.09 11.24
CA PHE A 27 -7.50 -3.89 12.34
C PHE A 27 -7.27 -5.17 13.14
N ARG A 28 -8.34 -5.93 13.43
CA ARG A 28 -8.24 -7.20 14.15
C ARG A 28 -7.41 -8.21 13.38
N GLN A 29 -7.56 -8.26 12.05
CA GLN A 29 -6.79 -9.15 11.19
C GLN A 29 -5.31 -8.75 11.20
N ALA A 30 -5.00 -7.45 11.06
CA ALA A 30 -3.62 -6.98 11.11
C ALA A 30 -2.95 -7.33 12.45
N LEU A 31 -3.63 -7.10 13.57
CA LEU A 31 -3.12 -7.47 14.91
C LEU A 31 -2.95 -8.98 15.06
N TYR A 32 -3.91 -9.77 14.56
CA TYR A 32 -3.81 -11.23 14.60
C TYR A 32 -2.61 -11.76 13.81
N PHE A 33 -2.29 -11.17 12.65
CA PHE A 33 -1.07 -11.52 11.94
C PHE A 33 0.19 -11.23 12.77
N MET A 34 0.20 -10.11 13.50
CA MET A 34 1.31 -9.79 14.40
C MET A 34 1.43 -10.83 15.54
N ASP A 35 0.32 -11.25 16.13
CA ASP A 35 0.28 -12.32 17.13
C ASP A 35 0.76 -13.67 16.56
N CYS A 36 0.55 -13.91 15.25
CA CYS A 36 1.10 -15.06 14.53
C CYS A 36 2.60 -14.95 14.22
N GLY A 37 3.25 -13.87 14.64
CA GLY A 37 4.70 -13.66 14.48
C GLY A 37 5.11 -12.98 13.19
N PHE A 38 4.21 -12.24 12.53
CA PHE A 38 4.55 -11.33 11.45
C PHE A 38 4.85 -9.93 11.99
N ASN A 39 5.74 -9.22 11.32
CA ASN A 39 5.90 -7.79 11.49
C ASN A 39 4.90 -7.06 10.57
N LEU A 40 4.20 -6.07 11.09
CA LEU A 40 3.50 -5.10 10.25
C LEU A 40 4.55 -4.18 9.63
N HIS A 41 4.95 -4.50 8.39
CA HIS A 41 6.05 -3.82 7.70
C HIS A 41 5.64 -2.46 7.16
N ASP A 42 4.46 -2.37 6.56
CA ASP A 42 3.87 -1.13 6.08
C ASP A 42 2.34 -1.19 6.11
N THR A 43 1.71 -0.05 6.31
CA THR A 43 0.27 0.14 6.14
C THR A 43 0.05 1.02 4.92
N MET A 44 -0.43 0.40 3.85
CA MET A 44 -0.71 1.05 2.59
C MET A 44 -2.22 1.24 2.40
N ILE A 45 -2.59 2.12 1.51
CA ILE A 45 -3.98 2.38 1.14
C ILE A 45 -4.20 2.07 -0.33
N TYR A 46 -5.15 1.19 -0.60
CA TYR A 46 -5.75 1.03 -1.90
C TYR A 46 -6.90 2.05 -2.04
N ASN A 47 -6.65 3.13 -2.77
CA ASN A 47 -7.67 4.11 -3.12
C ASN A 47 -8.41 3.62 -4.37
N LYS A 48 -9.71 3.39 -4.22
CA LYS A 48 -10.62 2.91 -5.26
C LYS A 48 -11.61 3.99 -5.67
N THR A 49 -12.24 3.83 -6.80
CA THR A 49 -13.36 4.70 -7.19
C THR A 49 -14.53 4.43 -6.26
N GLY A 50 -14.93 5.44 -5.49
CA GLY A 50 -16.13 5.38 -4.65
C GLY A 50 -17.40 5.29 -5.50
N LEU A 51 -18.43 4.63 -4.98
CA LEU A 51 -19.77 4.68 -5.52
C LEU A 51 -20.59 5.65 -4.68
N PRO A 52 -21.35 6.57 -5.29
CA PRO A 52 -22.26 7.43 -4.53
C PRO A 52 -23.22 6.60 -3.71
N MET A 53 -23.25 6.84 -2.41
CA MET A 53 -24.10 6.11 -1.49
C MET A 53 -25.00 7.06 -0.70
N ASN A 54 -26.26 6.69 -0.57
CA ASN A 54 -27.25 7.50 0.13
C ASN A 54 -27.28 7.14 1.60
N HIS A 55 -26.32 7.65 2.39
CA HIS A 55 -26.22 7.41 3.82
C HIS A 55 -25.57 8.59 4.57
N ASN A 56 -25.51 8.53 5.87
CA ASN A 56 -24.98 9.57 6.75
C ASN A 56 -23.46 9.45 7.04
N ARG A 57 -22.68 8.92 6.10
CA ARG A 57 -21.23 8.75 6.18
C ARG A 57 -20.57 9.29 4.92
N TYR A 58 -19.28 9.54 5.00
CA TYR A 58 -18.47 9.78 3.82
C TYR A 58 -18.36 8.49 2.98
N GLU A 59 -18.24 8.66 1.65
CA GLU A 59 -18.06 7.54 0.73
C GLU A 59 -16.78 6.78 1.01
N GLN A 60 -16.86 5.46 0.99
CA GLN A 60 -15.71 4.60 1.24
C GLN A 60 -14.85 4.50 -0.01
N GLU A 61 -13.81 5.30 -0.10
CA GLU A 61 -12.92 5.37 -1.27
C GLU A 61 -11.63 4.54 -1.11
N PHE A 62 -11.48 3.77 -0.04
CA PHE A 62 -10.26 3.01 0.17
C PHE A 62 -10.49 1.67 0.85
N GLU A 63 -9.48 0.83 0.72
CA GLU A 63 -9.26 -0.36 1.52
C GLU A 63 -7.84 -0.36 2.07
N TYR A 64 -7.63 -1.02 3.20
CA TYR A 64 -6.30 -1.20 3.75
C TYR A 64 -5.53 -2.24 2.96
N MET A 65 -4.23 -2.00 2.78
CA MET A 65 -3.26 -2.98 2.30
C MET A 65 -2.18 -3.12 3.36
N PHE A 66 -2.27 -4.14 4.19
CA PHE A 66 -1.26 -4.41 5.18
C PHE A 66 -0.13 -5.24 4.56
N VAL A 67 1.06 -4.70 4.56
CA VAL A 67 2.27 -5.42 4.16
C VAL A 67 2.86 -6.05 5.40
N LEU A 68 2.83 -7.35 5.45
CA LEU A 68 3.24 -8.17 6.58
C LEU A 68 4.50 -8.95 6.20
N SER A 69 5.50 -8.98 7.06
CA SER A 69 6.74 -9.69 6.74
C SER A 69 7.13 -10.66 7.85
N LYS A 70 7.70 -11.79 7.45
CA LYS A 70 8.30 -12.70 8.39
C LYS A 70 9.79 -12.38 8.55
N GLY A 71 10.11 -11.63 9.60
CA GLY A 71 11.41 -11.00 9.75
C GLY A 71 11.61 -9.85 8.75
N LYS A 72 12.84 -9.58 8.35
CA LYS A 72 13.16 -8.56 7.35
C LYS A 72 12.83 -9.08 5.94
N PRO A 73 12.06 -8.34 5.11
CA PRO A 73 11.82 -8.73 3.73
C PRO A 73 13.13 -9.00 2.97
N LYS A 74 13.19 -10.09 2.22
CA LYS A 74 14.35 -10.41 1.38
C LYS A 74 14.38 -9.59 0.11
N THR A 75 13.19 -9.28 -0.42
CA THR A 75 13.03 -8.59 -1.69
C THR A 75 12.22 -7.32 -1.46
N PHE A 76 12.68 -6.22 -2.04
CA PHE A 76 11.93 -4.99 -2.18
C PHE A 76 12.33 -4.29 -3.46
N ASN A 77 11.48 -4.35 -4.46
CA ASN A 77 11.62 -3.69 -5.76
C ASN A 77 10.66 -2.50 -5.83
N PRO A 78 11.02 -1.33 -5.30
CA PRO A 78 10.10 -0.22 -5.18
C PRO A 78 9.68 0.31 -6.56
N ILE A 79 8.40 0.48 -6.76
CA ILE A 79 7.87 1.21 -7.90
C ILE A 79 8.31 2.66 -7.79
N ARG A 80 8.89 3.20 -8.85
CA ARG A 80 9.38 4.57 -8.91
C ARG A 80 8.50 5.42 -9.80
N ILE A 81 8.31 6.65 -9.40
CA ILE A 81 7.53 7.65 -10.15
C ILE A 81 8.37 8.89 -10.39
N PRO A 82 8.14 9.65 -11.48
CA PRO A 82 8.84 10.91 -11.73
C PRO A 82 8.66 11.89 -10.56
N CYS A 83 9.71 12.64 -10.25
CA CYS A 83 9.62 13.76 -9.34
C CYS A 83 8.97 14.96 -10.06
N LEU A 84 8.12 15.71 -9.34
CA LEU A 84 7.47 16.90 -9.88
C LEU A 84 8.47 18.00 -10.26
N TYR A 85 9.59 18.08 -9.56
CA TYR A 85 10.63 19.10 -9.76
C TYR A 85 12.00 18.42 -9.70
N PRO A 86 12.39 17.69 -10.76
CA PRO A 86 13.73 17.09 -10.82
C PRO A 86 14.78 18.20 -10.86
N GLU A 87 15.95 17.92 -10.27
CA GLU A 87 17.13 18.79 -10.28
C GLU A 87 17.00 20.12 -9.50
N LYS A 88 15.83 20.43 -8.94
CA LYS A 88 15.71 21.58 -8.04
C LYS A 88 16.37 21.26 -6.70
N GLU A 89 17.19 22.19 -6.20
CA GLU A 89 17.57 22.13 -4.80
C GLU A 89 16.31 22.20 -3.92
N THR A 90 16.16 21.23 -3.01
CA THR A 90 15.08 21.32 -2.02
C THR A 90 15.37 22.45 -1.07
N ALA A 91 14.89 23.65 -1.42
CA ALA A 91 14.74 24.70 -0.43
C ALA A 91 13.72 24.18 0.60
N ARG A 92 14.19 23.73 1.76
CA ARG A 92 13.29 23.56 2.88
C ARG A 92 12.73 24.94 3.21
N GLN A 93 11.44 25.17 2.93
CA GLN A 93 10.72 26.19 3.61
C GLN A 93 10.98 26.01 5.12
N ASN A 94 11.58 27.00 5.75
CA ASN A 94 11.69 27.06 7.21
C ASN A 94 10.26 27.03 7.75
N SER A 95 9.83 25.85 8.20
CA SER A 95 8.59 25.74 8.94
C SER A 95 8.70 26.64 10.16
N LYS A 96 7.78 27.58 10.31
CA LYS A 96 7.68 28.47 11.48
C LYS A 96 7.40 27.73 12.81
N TYR A 97 7.34 26.41 12.79
CA TYR A 97 7.19 25.53 13.96
C TYR A 97 8.54 25.12 14.56
N SER A 98 9.45 26.05 14.80
CA SER A 98 10.83 25.66 15.07
C SER A 98 11.38 25.99 16.45
N GLU A 99 10.58 26.26 17.45
CA GLU A 99 11.15 26.50 18.78
C GLU A 99 11.52 25.23 19.56
N THR A 100 10.91 24.09 19.25
CA THR A 100 11.18 22.80 19.91
C THR A 100 12.22 21.91 19.21
N ASN A 101 12.80 22.34 18.09
CA ASN A 101 13.62 21.49 17.23
C ASN A 101 15.07 21.95 17.03
N GLU A 102 15.63 22.73 17.95
CA GLU A 102 17.00 23.27 17.83
C GLU A 102 18.06 22.14 17.81
N ILE A 103 17.83 21.08 18.59
CA ILE A 103 18.72 19.89 18.63
C ILE A 103 18.69 19.14 17.27
N MET A 104 17.52 18.97 16.67
CA MET A 104 17.39 18.34 15.34
C MET A 104 17.92 19.22 14.21
N ARG A 105 17.88 20.53 14.36
CA ARG A 105 18.45 21.49 13.40
C ARG A 105 19.97 21.42 13.38
N LYS A 106 20.63 21.36 14.55
CA LYS A 106 22.10 21.24 14.67
C LYS A 106 22.60 19.93 14.08
N ALA A 107 21.90 18.81 14.28
CA ALA A 107 22.28 17.52 13.73
C ALA A 107 22.18 17.44 12.18
N ARG A 108 21.43 18.34 11.53
CA ARG A 108 21.19 18.37 10.08
C ARG A 108 21.95 19.46 9.33
N SER A 109 22.57 20.42 10.03
CA SER A 109 23.17 21.59 9.40
C SER A 109 24.48 21.32 8.64
N GLY A 110 25.09 20.16 8.81
CA GLY A 110 26.38 19.83 8.18
C GLY A 110 26.31 18.94 6.91
N LYS A 111 25.13 18.50 6.48
CA LYS A 111 25.02 17.66 5.29
C LYS A 111 24.66 18.48 4.06
N GLN A 112 25.55 18.48 3.06
CA GLN A 112 25.22 18.99 1.73
C GLN A 112 23.92 18.37 1.22
N ARG A 113 23.01 19.21 0.74
CA ARG A 113 21.74 18.78 0.17
C ARG A 113 22.01 18.13 -1.18
N LYS A 114 21.57 16.89 -1.34
CA LYS A 114 21.58 16.25 -2.65
C LYS A 114 20.45 16.87 -3.49
N PRO A 115 20.67 17.13 -4.79
CA PRO A 115 19.60 17.55 -5.68
C PRO A 115 18.50 16.48 -5.71
N VAL A 116 17.28 16.91 -5.99
CA VAL A 116 16.14 16.00 -6.15
C VAL A 116 16.41 15.12 -7.36
N GLY A 117 16.33 13.81 -7.19
CA GLY A 117 16.49 12.86 -8.28
C GLY A 117 15.38 13.01 -9.34
N LYS A 118 15.61 12.43 -10.51
CA LYS A 118 14.61 12.41 -11.60
C LYS A 118 13.34 11.66 -11.20
N ASP A 119 13.48 10.68 -10.33
CA ASP A 119 12.41 9.83 -9.83
C ASP A 119 12.49 9.63 -8.30
N LYS A 120 11.40 9.18 -7.73
CA LYS A 120 11.27 8.83 -6.30
C LYS A 120 10.47 7.54 -6.14
N ILE A 121 10.61 6.89 -5.00
CA ILE A 121 9.75 5.76 -4.63
C ILE A 121 8.29 6.27 -4.56
N LYS A 122 7.36 5.51 -5.15
CA LYS A 122 5.92 5.76 -5.07
C LYS A 122 5.49 5.75 -3.59
N GLY A 123 4.59 6.64 -3.21
CA GLY A 123 4.03 6.66 -1.86
C GLY A 123 3.16 5.44 -1.59
N ASN A 124 2.71 5.28 -0.36
CA ASN A 124 1.92 4.13 0.08
C ASN A 124 0.40 4.28 -0.10
N ILE A 125 -0.06 5.31 -0.82
CA ILE A 125 -1.44 5.45 -1.27
C ILE A 125 -1.46 5.16 -2.77
N TRP A 126 -2.04 4.01 -3.13
CA TRP A 126 -2.09 3.55 -4.52
C TRP A 126 -3.51 3.61 -5.06
N LYS A 127 -3.68 4.26 -6.19
CA LYS A 127 -4.98 4.43 -6.84
C LYS A 127 -5.11 3.50 -8.03
N TYR A 128 -6.18 2.70 -8.03
CA TYR A 128 -6.57 1.84 -9.14
C TYR A 128 -8.05 2.04 -9.44
N ALA A 129 -8.38 2.04 -10.72
CA ALA A 129 -9.77 2.10 -11.14
C ALA A 129 -10.47 0.76 -10.84
N THR A 130 -11.72 0.83 -10.44
CA THR A 130 -12.60 -0.31 -10.21
C THR A 130 -13.71 -0.35 -11.25
N GLY A 131 -14.34 -1.52 -11.40
CA GLY A 131 -15.47 -1.72 -12.29
C GLY A 131 -15.12 -2.44 -13.59
N LYS A 132 -16.15 -2.69 -14.38
CA LYS A 132 -16.03 -3.43 -15.64
C LYS A 132 -15.08 -2.74 -16.61
N ASN A 133 -14.18 -3.50 -17.21
CA ASN A 133 -13.12 -3.03 -18.13
C ASN A 133 -12.04 -2.12 -17.52
N HIS A 134 -12.09 -1.84 -16.19
CA HIS A 134 -11.09 -1.06 -15.50
C HIS A 134 -10.22 -1.90 -14.55
N SER A 135 -10.84 -2.89 -13.87
CA SER A 135 -10.12 -3.77 -12.95
C SER A 135 -9.26 -4.81 -13.69
N THR A 136 -9.78 -5.34 -14.78
CA THR A 136 -9.12 -6.31 -15.66
C THR A 136 -9.75 -6.25 -17.06
N LYS A 137 -9.04 -6.81 -18.04
CA LYS A 137 -9.55 -7.05 -19.42
C LYS A 137 -9.94 -8.49 -19.66
N ASP A 138 -9.79 -9.36 -18.67
CA ASP A 138 -10.07 -10.77 -18.78
C ASP A 138 -11.55 -11.04 -18.55
N ASP A 139 -12.24 -11.55 -19.58
CA ASP A 139 -13.67 -11.81 -19.56
C ASP A 139 -14.09 -12.82 -18.49
N ILE A 140 -13.24 -13.79 -18.16
CA ILE A 140 -13.54 -14.80 -17.14
C ILE A 140 -13.70 -14.18 -15.75
N ALA A 141 -12.98 -13.09 -15.48
CA ALA A 141 -13.06 -12.38 -14.20
C ALA A 141 -14.43 -11.77 -13.95
N PHE A 142 -15.19 -11.42 -15.02
CA PHE A 142 -16.53 -10.84 -14.88
C PHE A 142 -17.59 -11.82 -14.39
N ASN A 143 -17.29 -13.09 -14.36
CA ASN A 143 -18.13 -14.11 -13.72
C ASN A 143 -17.98 -14.14 -12.20
N HIS A 144 -16.97 -13.44 -11.66
CA HIS A 144 -16.73 -13.36 -10.22
C HIS A 144 -17.42 -12.11 -9.63
N PRO A 145 -18.13 -12.24 -8.50
CA PRO A 145 -18.89 -11.14 -7.90
C PRO A 145 -18.03 -9.98 -7.38
N ALA A 146 -16.75 -10.24 -7.10
CA ALA A 146 -15.81 -9.26 -6.58
C ALA A 146 -14.48 -9.34 -7.34
N ILE A 147 -14.33 -8.47 -8.34
CA ILE A 147 -13.13 -8.43 -9.18
C ILE A 147 -12.04 -7.62 -8.47
N PHE A 148 -10.88 -8.23 -8.25
CA PHE A 148 -9.70 -7.56 -7.75
C PHE A 148 -8.95 -6.87 -8.90
N PRO A 149 -8.41 -5.64 -8.73
CA PRO A 149 -7.65 -4.99 -9.81
C PRO A 149 -6.37 -5.75 -10.11
N GLU A 150 -6.25 -6.24 -11.34
CA GLU A 150 -5.07 -6.99 -11.82
C GLU A 150 -3.78 -6.21 -11.65
N GLN A 151 -3.80 -4.91 -11.96
CA GLN A 151 -2.62 -4.05 -11.80
C GLN A 151 -2.20 -3.93 -10.33
N LEU A 152 -3.14 -3.94 -9.38
CA LEU A 152 -2.81 -3.93 -7.95
C LEU A 152 -2.10 -5.22 -7.54
N ALA A 153 -2.60 -6.37 -8.00
CA ALA A 153 -1.95 -7.66 -7.76
C ALA A 153 -0.53 -7.68 -8.35
N SER A 154 -0.39 -7.30 -9.62
CA SER A 154 0.88 -7.24 -10.33
C SER A 154 1.90 -6.32 -9.62
N ASP A 155 1.49 -5.11 -9.25
CA ASP A 155 2.35 -4.13 -8.58
C ASP A 155 2.85 -4.66 -7.22
N GLN A 156 2.01 -5.37 -6.47
CA GLN A 156 2.42 -5.98 -5.19
C GLN A 156 3.36 -7.17 -5.40
N ILE A 157 3.07 -8.03 -6.39
CA ILE A 157 3.94 -9.16 -6.73
C ILE A 157 5.34 -8.67 -7.14
N ILE A 158 5.40 -7.71 -8.05
CA ILE A 158 6.67 -7.12 -8.51
C ILE A 158 7.44 -6.49 -7.36
N SER A 159 6.74 -5.80 -6.45
CA SER A 159 7.38 -5.11 -5.33
C SER A 159 8.06 -6.07 -4.35
N TRP A 160 7.52 -7.27 -4.15
CA TRP A 160 7.92 -8.15 -3.05
C TRP A 160 8.48 -9.51 -3.51
N SER A 161 8.60 -9.74 -4.82
CA SER A 161 9.19 -10.97 -5.37
C SER A 161 10.12 -10.70 -6.54
N ASN A 162 10.95 -11.69 -6.87
CA ASN A 162 11.81 -11.70 -8.05
C ASN A 162 11.33 -12.81 -9.01
N PRO A 163 11.73 -12.77 -10.29
CA PRO A 163 11.48 -13.88 -11.20
C PRO A 163 11.97 -15.22 -10.61
N GLY A 164 11.09 -16.22 -10.60
CA GLY A 164 11.34 -17.53 -10.02
C GLY A 164 10.95 -17.70 -8.55
N ASP A 165 10.56 -16.63 -7.87
CA ASP A 165 9.98 -16.75 -6.52
C ASP A 165 8.56 -17.33 -6.58
N VAL A 166 8.17 -18.04 -5.52
CA VAL A 166 6.82 -18.60 -5.40
C VAL A 166 5.88 -17.54 -4.84
N VAL A 167 4.82 -17.27 -5.58
CA VAL A 167 3.69 -16.44 -5.16
C VAL A 167 2.50 -17.34 -4.88
N PHE A 168 1.84 -17.15 -3.76
CA PHE A 168 0.68 -17.93 -3.33
C PHE A 168 -0.47 -17.01 -2.96
N ASP A 169 -1.59 -17.17 -3.64
CA ASP A 169 -2.85 -16.50 -3.34
C ASP A 169 -3.94 -17.54 -3.03
N PRO A 170 -4.38 -17.68 -1.77
CA PRO A 170 -5.44 -18.59 -1.39
C PRO A 170 -6.85 -18.11 -1.79
N PHE A 171 -6.97 -16.85 -2.23
CA PHE A 171 -8.24 -16.20 -2.58
C PHE A 171 -8.28 -15.71 -4.03
N MET A 172 -7.51 -16.32 -4.91
CA MET A 172 -7.30 -15.85 -6.28
C MET A 172 -8.57 -15.78 -7.17
N GLY A 173 -9.69 -16.23 -6.69
CA GLY A 173 -10.96 -16.15 -7.42
C GLY A 173 -10.92 -16.88 -8.76
N SER A 174 -11.04 -16.14 -9.87
CA SER A 174 -10.96 -16.67 -11.24
C SER A 174 -9.55 -17.09 -11.67
N GLY A 175 -8.54 -16.71 -10.93
CA GLY A 175 -7.13 -16.98 -11.27
C GLY A 175 -6.55 -16.05 -12.34
N THR A 176 -7.14 -14.89 -12.50
CA THR A 176 -6.72 -13.85 -13.46
C THR A 176 -5.41 -13.21 -13.05
#